data_d7be44e1aa5f232e39ef5d04f5356398
#
_entry.id   d7be44e1aa5f232e39ef5d04f5356398
#
_cell.length_a   1.000
_cell.length_b   1.000
_cell.length_c   1.000
_cell.angle_alpha   90.00
_cell.angle_beta   90.00
_cell.angle_gamma   90.00
#
_symmetry.space_group_name_H-M   'P 1'
#
loop_
_entity.id
_entity.type
_entity.pdbx_description
1 polymer ?
#
loop_
_entity_poly.entity_id
_entity_poly.type
_entity_poly.pdbx_seq_one_letter_code
_entity_poly.pdbx_strand_id
1 'polypeptide(L)'
;MKSNKKKKQKLPTEKSSNYALLILLATLVLWITLAITSHSGDKYSGNATGEVTDIFFVMPNRAGDWDRKVEVSFYVNGQMHKIHIDSPASIQIGDSCKVRYRNKKPSDAFVEW
;
A
#
# COMPACT_ATOMS: atom_id res chain seq x y z
N MET A 1 -25.69 50.49 32.05
CA MET A 1 -24.83 50.77 30.90
C MET A 1 -23.59 49.88 30.89
N LYS A 2 -22.92 49.76 31.97
CA LYS A 2 -21.73 48.93 32.06
C LYS A 2 -22.01 47.44 31.80
N SER A 3 -23.16 46.96 32.26
CA SER A 3 -23.57 45.57 32.03
C SER A 3 -23.80 45.22 30.57
N ASN A 4 -24.25 46.20 29.77
CA ASN A 4 -24.44 45.97 28.34
C ASN A 4 -23.15 45.76 27.58
N LYS A 5 -22.11 46.45 28.00
CA LYS A 5 -20.78 46.26 27.38
C LYS A 5 -20.23 44.88 27.66
N LYS A 6 -20.40 44.35 28.86
CA LYS A 6 -19.95 43.01 29.25
C LYS A 6 -20.69 41.94 28.45
N LYS A 7 -21.98 42.08 28.24
CA LYS A 7 -22.75 41.12 27.44
C LYS A 7 -22.29 41.06 26.00
N LYS A 8 -21.97 42.21 25.41
CA LYS A 8 -21.46 42.26 24.04
C LYS A 8 -20.13 41.53 23.89
N GLN A 9 -19.27 41.61 24.86
CA GLN A 9 -17.99 40.92 24.84
C GLN A 9 -18.12 39.39 24.92
N LYS A 10 -19.10 38.91 25.66
CA LYS A 10 -19.32 37.45 25.78
C LYS A 10 -19.81 36.82 24.48
N LEU A 11 -20.69 37.47 23.75
CA LEU A 11 -21.24 36.92 22.52
C LEU A 11 -20.21 36.64 21.43
N PRO A 12 -19.29 37.54 21.10
CA PRO A 12 -18.26 37.25 20.13
C PRO A 12 -17.33 36.09 20.55
N THR A 13 -17.03 36.01 21.83
CA THR A 13 -16.18 34.94 22.35
C THR A 13 -16.82 33.56 22.19
N GLU A 14 -18.12 33.46 22.46
CA GLU A 14 -18.83 32.21 22.28
C GLU A 14 -18.88 31.77 20.83
N LYS A 15 -19.09 32.66 19.90
CA LYS A 15 -19.05 32.35 18.46
C LYS A 15 -17.67 31.86 18.02
N SER A 16 -16.63 32.54 18.46
CA SER A 16 -15.25 32.11 18.17
C SER A 16 -14.95 30.70 18.67
N SER A 17 -15.44 30.38 19.87
CA SER A 17 -15.29 29.09 20.48
C SER A 17 -15.93 27.96 19.63
N ASN A 18 -17.14 28.22 19.13
CA ASN A 18 -17.85 27.25 18.29
C ASN A 18 -17.12 26.99 16.97
N TYR A 19 -16.62 28.02 16.33
CA TYR A 19 -15.83 27.87 15.10
C TYR A 19 -14.54 27.11 15.35
N ALA A 20 -13.86 27.38 16.42
CA ALA A 20 -12.64 26.65 16.78
C ALA A 20 -12.90 25.16 16.97
N LEU A 21 -14.01 24.79 17.59
CA LEU A 21 -14.43 23.40 17.76
C LEU A 21 -14.70 22.72 16.42
N LEU A 22 -15.40 23.39 15.52
CA LEU A 22 -15.68 22.87 14.19
C LEU A 22 -14.41 22.64 13.39
N ILE A 23 -13.49 23.56 13.44
CA ILE A 23 -12.18 23.43 12.76
C ILE A 23 -11.40 22.25 13.33
N LEU A 24 -11.37 22.09 14.64
CA LEU A 24 -10.70 20.95 15.29
C LEU A 24 -11.29 19.62 14.85
N LEU A 25 -12.60 19.50 14.82
CA LEU A 25 -13.27 18.29 14.38
C LEU A 25 -12.98 17.97 12.91
N ALA A 26 -13.02 18.96 12.05
CA ALA A 26 -12.72 18.80 10.64
C ALA A 26 -11.27 18.34 10.42
N THR A 27 -10.33 18.90 11.15
CA THR A 27 -8.92 18.52 11.09
C THR A 27 -8.73 17.09 11.56
N LEU A 28 -9.39 16.69 12.64
CA LEU A 28 -9.29 15.34 13.17
C LEU A 28 -9.81 14.30 12.16
N VAL A 29 -10.95 14.56 11.55
CA VAL A 29 -11.52 13.68 10.53
C VAL A 29 -10.58 13.53 9.34
N LEU A 30 -9.99 14.64 8.91
CA LEU A 30 -9.03 14.64 7.81
C LEU A 30 -7.82 13.78 8.14
N TRP A 31 -7.27 13.90 9.34
CA TRP A 31 -6.14 13.11 9.79
C TRP A 31 -6.44 11.62 9.82
N ILE A 32 -7.59 11.23 10.33
CA ILE A 32 -8.03 9.84 10.36
C ILE A 32 -8.19 9.29 8.95
N THR A 33 -8.80 10.05 8.05
CA THR A 33 -8.98 9.64 6.65
C THR A 33 -7.63 9.43 5.96
N LEU A 34 -6.69 10.33 6.15
CA LEU A 34 -5.35 10.22 5.58
C LEU A 34 -4.60 9.01 6.14
N ALA A 35 -4.70 8.76 7.43
CA ALA A 35 -4.06 7.61 8.06
C ALA A 35 -4.61 6.28 7.51
N ILE A 36 -5.92 6.17 7.35
CA ILE A 36 -6.55 4.98 6.77
C ILE A 36 -6.12 4.81 5.32
N THR A 37 -6.10 5.87 4.54
CA THR A 37 -5.73 5.82 3.13
C THR A 37 -4.27 5.42 2.95
N SER A 38 -3.35 5.97 3.74
CA SER A 38 -1.94 5.60 3.64
C SER A 38 -1.69 4.17 4.11
N HIS A 39 -2.43 3.67 5.08
CA HIS A 39 -2.32 2.28 5.51
C HIS A 39 -2.77 1.31 4.42
N SER A 40 -3.89 1.58 3.77
CA SER A 40 -4.38 0.73 2.68
C SER A 40 -3.48 0.81 1.45
N GLY A 41 -2.80 1.94 1.21
CA GLY A 41 -1.89 2.13 0.10
C GLY A 41 -0.59 1.34 0.22
N ASP A 42 -0.20 0.89 1.41
CA ASP A 42 1.00 0.09 1.64
C ASP A 42 0.79 -1.40 1.45
N LYS A 43 -0.43 -1.86 1.31
CA LYS A 43 -0.72 -3.27 1.08
C LYS A 43 -0.60 -3.62 -0.40
N TYR A 44 -0.41 -4.91 -0.67
CA TYR A 44 -0.37 -5.46 -2.02
C TYR A 44 -1.78 -5.51 -2.60
N SER A 45 -2.26 -4.37 -3.06
CA SER A 45 -3.62 -4.21 -3.58
C SER A 45 -3.74 -4.44 -5.08
N GLY A 46 -2.64 -4.41 -5.80
CA GLY A 46 -2.64 -4.66 -7.24
C GLY A 46 -2.69 -6.15 -7.55
N ASN A 47 -3.42 -6.50 -8.60
CA ASN A 47 -3.54 -7.86 -9.09
C ASN A 47 -3.14 -7.92 -10.56
N ALA A 48 -2.31 -8.89 -10.91
CA ALA A 48 -1.93 -9.15 -12.28
C ALA A 48 -1.82 -10.65 -12.51
N THR A 49 -1.89 -11.07 -13.76
CA THR A 49 -1.58 -12.44 -14.14
C THR A 49 -0.12 -12.48 -14.57
N GLY A 50 0.65 -13.33 -13.91
CA GLY A 50 2.04 -13.55 -14.22
C GLY A 50 2.24 -14.82 -15.02
N GLU A 51 3.38 -14.90 -15.68
CA GLU A 51 3.83 -16.09 -16.41
C GLU A 51 5.24 -16.45 -15.96
N VAL A 52 5.48 -17.73 -15.75
CA VAL A 52 6.81 -18.23 -15.44
C VAL A 52 7.63 -18.21 -16.72
N THR A 53 8.64 -17.36 -16.76
CA THR A 53 9.47 -17.16 -17.95
C THR A 53 10.82 -17.82 -17.86
N ASP A 54 11.30 -18.12 -16.66
CA ASP A 54 12.59 -18.79 -16.46
C ASP A 54 12.59 -19.55 -15.13
N ILE A 55 13.39 -20.61 -15.10
CA ILE A 55 13.66 -21.40 -13.89
C ILE A 55 15.17 -21.51 -13.75
N PHE A 56 15.68 -21.12 -12.59
CA PHE A 56 17.10 -21.16 -12.34
C PHE A 56 17.40 -21.62 -10.91
N PHE A 57 18.63 -22.04 -10.70
CA PHE A 57 19.08 -22.50 -9.40
C PHE A 57 20.09 -21.51 -8.83
N VAL A 58 19.93 -21.22 -7.56
CA VAL A 58 20.82 -20.31 -6.83
C VAL A 58 21.51 -21.10 -5.73
N MET A 59 22.83 -20.98 -5.65
CA MET A 59 23.58 -21.59 -4.58
C MET A 59 23.44 -20.72 -3.32
N PRO A 60 22.93 -21.26 -2.21
CA PRO A 60 22.91 -20.54 -0.97
C PRO A 60 24.33 -20.31 -0.45
N ASN A 61 24.48 -19.36 0.48
CA ASN A 61 25.78 -18.99 1.05
C ASN A 61 26.51 -20.13 1.77
N ARG A 62 25.81 -21.23 2.04
CA ARG A 62 26.40 -22.43 2.65
C ARG A 62 26.32 -23.59 1.69
N ALA A 63 27.44 -24.30 1.55
CA ALA A 63 27.56 -25.42 0.66
C ALA A 63 26.52 -26.50 0.92
N GLY A 64 25.86 -26.96 -0.11
CA GLY A 64 25.09 -28.18 -0.10
C GLY A 64 23.83 -28.17 -0.93
N ASP A 65 22.91 -27.22 -0.74
CA ASP A 65 21.61 -27.29 -1.40
C ASP A 65 21.40 -26.14 -2.36
N TRP A 66 20.97 -26.47 -3.56
CA TRP A 66 20.59 -25.50 -4.56
C TRP A 66 19.13 -25.11 -4.39
N ASP A 67 18.86 -23.82 -4.27
CA ASP A 67 17.50 -23.30 -4.23
C ASP A 67 16.97 -23.09 -5.65
N ARG A 68 15.81 -23.65 -5.90
CA ARG A 68 15.12 -23.45 -7.17
C ARG A 68 14.34 -22.16 -7.12
N LYS A 69 14.68 -21.25 -8.03
CA LYS A 69 14.01 -19.95 -8.19
C LYS A 69 13.31 -19.90 -9.52
N VAL A 70 12.24 -19.13 -9.59
CA VAL A 70 11.54 -18.85 -10.85
C VAL A 70 11.51 -17.36 -11.11
N GLU A 71 11.60 -17.02 -12.37
CA GLU A 71 11.34 -15.67 -12.85
C GLU A 71 9.89 -15.59 -13.30
N VAL A 72 9.15 -14.66 -12.75
CA VAL A 72 7.75 -14.40 -13.12
C VAL A 72 7.68 -13.03 -13.74
N SER A 73 7.12 -12.96 -14.93
CA SER A 73 6.88 -11.71 -15.65
C SER A 73 5.41 -11.36 -15.59
N PHE A 74 5.12 -10.10 -15.37
CA PHE A 74 3.74 -9.58 -15.35
C PHE A 74 3.72 -8.15 -15.84
N TYR A 75 2.57 -7.70 -16.31
CA TYR A 75 2.37 -6.35 -16.83
C TYR A 75 1.53 -5.52 -15.89
N VAL A 76 1.97 -4.29 -15.64
CA VAL A 76 1.21 -3.29 -14.91
C VAL A 76 1.19 -2.02 -15.76
N ASN A 77 0.01 -1.58 -16.16
CA ASN A 77 -0.19 -0.40 -17.02
C ASN A 77 0.67 -0.44 -18.29
N GLY A 78 0.77 -1.62 -18.91
CA GLY A 78 1.55 -1.80 -20.12
C GLY A 78 3.05 -1.93 -19.92
N GLN A 79 3.54 -1.88 -18.70
CA GLN A 79 4.94 -2.00 -18.36
C GLN A 79 5.24 -3.39 -17.81
N MET A 80 6.27 -4.05 -18.34
CA MET A 80 6.67 -5.37 -17.88
C MET A 80 7.51 -5.28 -16.62
N HIS A 81 7.17 -6.11 -15.63
CA HIS A 81 7.94 -6.29 -14.41
C HIS A 81 8.32 -7.75 -14.26
N LYS A 82 9.52 -7.99 -13.75
CA LYS A 82 10.02 -9.34 -13.49
C LYS A 82 10.40 -9.46 -12.03
N ILE A 83 9.99 -10.56 -11.42
CA ILE A 83 10.36 -10.88 -10.04
C ILE A 83 10.94 -12.27 -9.97
N HIS A 84 11.84 -12.47 -9.02
CA HIS A 84 12.46 -13.77 -8.72
C HIS A 84 11.96 -14.24 -7.37
N ILE A 85 11.38 -15.43 -7.35
CA ILE A 85 10.78 -15.99 -6.14
C ILE A 85 11.12 -17.46 -6.00
N ASP A 86 10.89 -17.99 -4.82
CA ASP A 86 11.03 -19.42 -4.58
C ASP A 86 9.95 -20.19 -5.34
N SER A 87 10.33 -21.29 -5.94
CA SER A 87 9.47 -22.08 -6.79
C SER A 87 8.97 -23.33 -6.07
N PRO A 88 7.66 -23.62 -6.12
CA PRO A 88 7.18 -24.97 -5.86
C PRO A 88 7.77 -25.96 -6.88
N ALA A 89 8.00 -27.20 -6.44
CA ALA A 89 8.65 -28.20 -7.27
C ALA A 89 7.89 -28.55 -8.56
N SER A 90 6.61 -28.28 -8.61
CA SER A 90 5.73 -28.63 -9.74
C SER A 90 5.61 -27.55 -10.81
N ILE A 91 6.20 -26.39 -10.60
CA ILE A 91 6.07 -25.26 -11.52
C ILE A 91 7.02 -25.43 -12.71
N GLN A 92 6.50 -25.10 -13.91
CA GLN A 92 7.23 -25.17 -15.16
C GLN A 92 7.14 -23.83 -15.91
N ILE A 93 8.08 -23.64 -16.85
CA ILE A 93 8.06 -22.49 -17.73
C ILE A 93 6.77 -22.47 -18.54
N GLY A 94 6.12 -21.31 -18.60
CA GLY A 94 4.84 -21.13 -19.27
C GLY A 94 3.64 -21.22 -18.34
N ASP A 95 3.83 -21.65 -17.11
CA ASP A 95 2.74 -21.69 -16.14
C ASP A 95 2.27 -20.29 -15.78
N SER A 96 0.96 -20.13 -15.63
CA SER A 96 0.34 -18.89 -15.18
C SER A 96 0.20 -18.86 -13.68
N CYS A 97 0.29 -17.68 -13.11
CA CYS A 97 0.13 -17.48 -11.67
C CYS A 97 -0.52 -16.13 -11.38
N LYS A 98 -1.02 -15.99 -10.16
CA LYS A 98 -1.54 -14.72 -9.67
C LYS A 98 -0.41 -13.94 -9.02
N VAL A 99 -0.24 -12.69 -9.45
CA VAL A 99 0.74 -11.77 -8.88
C VAL A 99 0.00 -10.68 -8.13
N ARG A 100 0.39 -10.48 -6.90
CA ARG A 100 -0.04 -9.35 -6.10
C ARG A 100 1.10 -8.38 -5.95
N TYR A 101 0.86 -7.12 -6.28
CA TYR A 101 1.89 -6.09 -6.27
C TYR A 101 1.44 -4.85 -5.51
N ARG A 102 2.43 -4.07 -5.10
CA ARG A 102 2.17 -2.76 -4.50
C ARG A 102 1.99 -1.72 -5.60
N ASN A 103 0.90 -0.97 -5.55
CA ASN A 103 0.60 0.04 -6.57
C ASN A 103 1.70 1.10 -6.70
N LYS A 104 2.34 1.44 -5.58
CA LYS A 104 3.42 2.44 -5.58
C LYS A 104 4.73 1.90 -6.12
N LYS A 105 4.96 0.60 -6.02
CA LYS A 105 6.18 -0.05 -6.47
C LYS A 105 5.84 -1.45 -7.00
N PRO A 106 5.45 -1.56 -8.27
CA PRO A 106 5.01 -2.85 -8.84
C PRO A 106 6.06 -3.95 -8.83
N SER A 107 7.35 -3.59 -8.78
CA SER A 107 8.41 -4.59 -8.64
C SER A 107 8.42 -5.26 -7.26
N ASP A 108 7.78 -4.66 -6.27
CA ASP A 108 7.57 -5.28 -4.96
C ASP A 108 6.27 -6.07 -5.02
N ALA A 109 6.39 -7.35 -5.31
CA ALA A 109 5.27 -8.23 -5.57
C ALA A 109 5.54 -9.64 -5.05
N PHE A 110 4.47 -10.39 -4.87
CA PHE A 110 4.55 -11.80 -4.53
C PHE A 110 3.55 -12.60 -5.36
N VAL A 111 3.75 -13.90 -5.42
CA VAL A 111 2.94 -14.80 -6.22
C VAL A 111 2.09 -15.68 -5.34
N GLU A 112 0.81 -15.77 -5.68
CA GLU A 112 -0.11 -16.76 -5.13
C GLU A 112 -0.21 -17.93 -6.12
N TRP A 113 0.28 -19.09 -5.70
CA TRP A 113 0.28 -20.30 -6.52
C TRP A 113 -1.04 -21.08 -6.52
#